data_35988ffe6cfa60081fb3f461d4342b0e
#
_entry.id   35988ffe6cfa60081fb3f461d4342b0e
#
_cell.length_a   1.000
_cell.length_b   1.000
_cell.length_c   1.000
_cell.angle_alpha   90.00
_cell.angle_beta   90.00
_cell.angle_gamma   90.00
#
_symmetry.space_group_name_H-M   'P 1'
#
loop_
_entity.id
_entity.type
_entity.pdbx_description
1 polymer ?
#
loop_
_entity_poly.entity_id
_entity_poly.type
_entity_poly.pdbx_seq_one_letter_code
_entity_poly.pdbx_strand_id
1 'polypeptide(L)'
;MKKLFIIANWMQGKALSGGDRIFIELSKRWSQKLDISIFISKEGADICSRDGQNPANKIIWASDIFSGHYTVDGVYRTIIGIFKALSIRAYQGDIILSSSDFLPDAIPAFILKFKNPKVKWIASFYLFAPKPWQKKSPYKGTKYLLGLVYWLSQLPVYYIIKQFADIVFVTSQPDIKLFITKHRGIEKIIPVRGGVDVLPARQYFEQEEFIPFENRSYDACFVGRFHYQKGILELIHIWKNVCKIRPHSRIAIIGIGPLEKKVHNLIIHMNLQANIDLLGFLNGADKYEVFKKSKIIVHPATYDSGGMATAEAMAWGLPGVAFDLEALKSYYPKGMLKTECFNLGAFANNILYLLSDLNAHLTLSQEALALVKEQWNWEQQAQSILHQIT
;
A
#
# COMPACT_ATOMS: atom_id res chain seq x y z
N MET A 1 18.91 25.06 -4.42
CA MET A 1 17.87 24.19 -3.82
C MET A 1 18.56 23.17 -2.93
N LYS A 2 17.91 22.75 -1.82
CA LYS A 2 18.40 21.61 -1.02
C LYS A 2 18.32 20.33 -1.85
N LYS A 3 19.31 19.44 -1.70
CA LYS A 3 19.30 18.14 -2.36
C LYS A 3 18.54 17.12 -1.54
N LEU A 4 17.74 16.29 -2.24
CA LEU A 4 17.04 15.14 -1.68
C LEU A 4 17.53 13.87 -2.41
N PHE A 5 18.18 12.99 -1.67
CA PHE A 5 18.58 11.67 -2.15
C PHE A 5 17.55 10.64 -1.71
N ILE A 6 16.77 10.11 -2.64
CA ILE A 6 15.78 9.04 -2.37
C ILE A 6 16.44 7.70 -2.70
N ILE A 7 16.44 6.77 -1.76
CA ILE A 7 16.96 5.43 -1.95
C ILE A 7 15.79 4.46 -2.03
N ALA A 8 15.55 3.92 -3.23
CA ALA A 8 14.46 3.00 -3.57
C ALA A 8 14.99 1.73 -4.26
N ASN A 9 16.10 1.20 -3.75
CA ASN A 9 16.84 0.11 -4.37
C ASN A 9 16.19 -1.28 -4.15
N TRP A 10 15.23 -1.36 -3.22
CA TRP A 10 14.45 -2.59 -2.97
C TRP A 10 13.34 -2.81 -3.98
N MET A 11 12.86 -1.77 -4.68
CA MET A 11 11.74 -1.86 -5.60
C MET A 11 11.90 -3.02 -6.59
N GLN A 12 10.95 -3.97 -6.55
CA GLN A 12 10.97 -5.18 -7.39
C GLN A 12 9.58 -5.81 -7.56
N GLY A 13 9.46 -6.74 -8.52
CA GLY A 13 8.22 -7.47 -8.79
C GLY A 13 7.46 -6.94 -10.00
N LYS A 14 6.16 -7.25 -10.09
CA LYS A 14 5.36 -6.94 -11.30
C LYS A 14 4.54 -5.66 -11.18
N ALA A 15 4.40 -5.09 -9.98
CA ALA A 15 3.57 -3.91 -9.72
C ALA A 15 4.12 -3.07 -8.56
N LEU A 16 3.75 -1.78 -8.55
CA LEU A 16 4.06 -0.84 -7.46
C LEU A 16 3.41 -1.27 -6.15
N SER A 17 4.19 -1.25 -5.08
CA SER A 17 3.65 -1.34 -3.72
C SER A 17 3.08 0.03 -3.27
N GLY A 18 2.32 0.02 -2.15
CA GLY A 18 1.86 1.28 -1.55
C GLY A 18 3.01 2.19 -1.12
N GLY A 19 4.09 1.62 -0.58
CA GLY A 19 5.30 2.35 -0.20
C GLY A 19 6.02 2.98 -1.40
N ASP A 20 6.13 2.23 -2.50
CA ASP A 20 6.73 2.74 -3.74
C ASP A 20 5.93 3.92 -4.29
N ARG A 21 4.62 3.82 -4.29
CA ARG A 21 3.74 4.91 -4.73
C ARG A 21 3.92 6.17 -3.88
N ILE A 22 4.12 6.03 -2.57
CA ILE A 22 4.34 7.18 -1.67
C ILE A 22 5.57 7.99 -2.12
N PHE A 23 6.74 7.38 -2.24
CA PHE A 23 7.92 8.15 -2.59
C PHE A 23 7.86 8.73 -4.01
N ILE A 24 7.24 8.01 -4.95
CA ILE A 24 7.05 8.49 -6.33
C ILE A 24 6.17 9.73 -6.35
N GLU A 25 5.01 9.68 -5.73
CA GLU A 25 4.05 10.78 -5.73
C GLU A 25 4.57 12.00 -4.95
N LEU A 26 5.29 11.78 -3.85
CA LEU A 26 5.96 12.86 -3.12
C LEU A 26 7.09 13.49 -3.95
N SER A 27 7.94 12.67 -4.59
CA SER A 27 9.05 13.18 -5.39
C SER A 27 8.59 14.03 -6.58
N LYS A 28 7.52 13.63 -7.26
CA LYS A 28 6.93 14.43 -8.35
C LYS A 28 6.56 15.84 -7.88
N ARG A 29 5.91 15.95 -6.73
CA ARG A 29 5.42 17.23 -6.20
C ARG A 29 6.51 18.07 -5.57
N TRP A 30 7.54 17.44 -5.03
CA TRP A 30 8.68 18.14 -4.42
C TRP A 30 9.75 18.58 -5.42
N SER A 31 9.74 18.06 -6.65
CA SER A 31 10.75 18.35 -7.68
C SER A 31 10.86 19.84 -8.05
N GLN A 32 9.82 20.61 -7.81
CA GLN A 32 9.84 22.07 -8.02
C GLN A 32 10.57 22.84 -6.89
N LYS A 33 10.73 22.23 -5.70
CA LYS A 33 11.29 22.87 -4.49
C LYS A 33 12.59 22.24 -4.02
N LEU A 34 12.87 20.99 -4.43
CA LEU A 34 14.06 20.25 -4.07
C LEU A 34 14.77 19.73 -5.33
N ASP A 35 16.09 19.66 -5.27
CA ASP A 35 16.91 18.96 -6.27
C ASP A 35 16.92 17.46 -5.92
N ILE A 36 16.16 16.64 -6.68
CA ILE A 36 15.88 15.25 -6.32
C ILE A 36 16.71 14.29 -7.17
N SER A 37 17.44 13.41 -6.49
CA SER A 37 18.10 12.25 -7.10
C SER A 37 17.53 10.96 -6.52
N ILE A 38 17.07 10.04 -7.38
CA ILE A 38 16.47 8.77 -6.97
C ILE A 38 17.40 7.62 -7.32
N PHE A 39 17.88 6.92 -6.31
CA PHE A 39 18.72 5.73 -6.43
C PHE A 39 17.82 4.50 -6.45
N ILE A 40 17.72 3.89 -7.62
CA ILE A 40 16.76 2.82 -7.90
C ILE A 40 17.46 1.69 -8.66
N SER A 41 17.02 0.45 -8.48
CA SER A 41 17.45 -0.67 -9.32
C SER A 41 16.90 -0.55 -10.74
N LYS A 42 17.52 -1.23 -11.72
CA LYS A 42 17.00 -1.26 -13.09
C LYS A 42 15.58 -1.80 -13.14
N GLU A 43 15.32 -2.91 -12.43
CA GLU A 43 13.97 -3.48 -12.32
C GLU A 43 12.96 -2.46 -11.76
N GLY A 44 13.32 -1.72 -10.71
CA GLY A 44 12.49 -0.65 -10.17
C GLY A 44 12.23 0.48 -11.16
N ALA A 45 13.24 0.86 -11.95
CA ALA A 45 13.09 1.85 -13.02
C ALA A 45 12.16 1.37 -14.13
N ASP A 46 12.23 0.09 -14.51
CA ASP A 46 11.36 -0.54 -15.51
C ASP A 46 9.92 -0.62 -15.01
N ILE A 47 9.71 -0.95 -13.72
CA ILE A 47 8.38 -0.93 -13.08
C ILE A 47 7.78 0.49 -13.16
N CYS A 48 8.53 1.51 -12.76
CA CYS A 48 8.09 2.90 -12.82
C CYS A 48 7.70 3.31 -14.25
N SER A 49 8.49 2.92 -15.25
CA SER A 49 8.24 3.28 -16.64
C SER A 49 7.01 2.58 -17.20
N ARG A 50 6.83 1.30 -16.90
CA ARG A 50 5.68 0.49 -17.33
C ARG A 50 4.36 1.01 -16.75
N ASP A 51 4.36 1.41 -15.49
CA ASP A 51 3.16 1.89 -14.81
C ASP A 51 2.92 3.40 -15.02
N GLY A 52 3.66 4.04 -15.95
CA GLY A 52 3.56 5.48 -16.22
C GLY A 52 4.05 6.38 -15.08
N GLN A 53 4.73 5.80 -14.11
CA GLN A 53 5.27 6.50 -12.94
C GLN A 53 6.74 6.84 -13.19
N ASN A 54 7.01 7.98 -13.83
CA ASN A 54 8.38 8.38 -14.14
C ASN A 54 8.94 9.27 -13.02
N PRO A 55 9.83 8.77 -12.14
CA PRO A 55 10.46 9.61 -11.14
C PRO A 55 11.27 10.72 -11.83
N ALA A 56 11.38 11.89 -11.23
CA ALA A 56 12.16 13.00 -11.75
C ALA A 56 13.62 12.58 -11.97
N ASN A 57 14.62 12.75 -11.47
CA ASN A 57 15.99 12.34 -11.79
C ASN A 57 16.31 10.92 -11.31
N LYS A 58 16.62 9.98 -12.21
CA LYS A 58 16.95 8.60 -11.89
C LYS A 58 18.46 8.36 -11.89
N ILE A 59 18.95 7.68 -10.87
CA ILE A 59 20.29 7.10 -10.83
C ILE A 59 20.14 5.60 -10.56
N ILE A 60 20.57 4.77 -11.49
CA ILE A 60 20.45 3.31 -11.38
C ILE A 60 21.67 2.77 -10.64
N TRP A 61 21.43 2.05 -9.52
CA TRP A 61 22.51 1.47 -8.72
C TRP A 61 22.82 0.00 -9.06
N ALA A 62 21.80 -0.80 -9.32
CA ALA A 62 21.98 -2.21 -9.62
C ALA A 62 22.11 -2.47 -11.12
N SER A 63 22.87 -3.50 -11.48
CA SER A 63 22.91 -4.07 -12.82
C SER A 63 21.68 -4.96 -13.07
N ASP A 64 21.59 -5.56 -14.25
CA ASP A 64 20.51 -6.42 -14.72
C ASP A 64 20.40 -7.78 -14.01
N ILE A 65 21.21 -8.05 -13.00
CA ILE A 65 21.21 -9.34 -12.31
C ILE A 65 19.96 -9.42 -11.42
N PHE A 66 19.06 -10.28 -11.84
CA PHE A 66 17.87 -10.66 -11.13
C PHE A 66 17.86 -12.19 -10.99
N SER A 67 18.02 -12.69 -9.78
CA SER A 67 18.08 -14.15 -9.51
C SER A 67 16.70 -14.78 -9.39
N GLY A 68 15.66 -13.97 -9.19
CA GLY A 68 14.31 -14.43 -8.86
C GLY A 68 14.13 -14.86 -7.40
N HIS A 69 15.20 -14.80 -6.60
CA HIS A 69 15.17 -15.12 -5.19
C HIS A 69 15.27 -13.86 -4.33
N TYR A 70 14.20 -13.51 -3.64
CA TYR A 70 14.08 -12.29 -2.82
C TYR A 70 15.26 -12.07 -1.86
N THR A 71 15.74 -13.12 -1.20
CA THR A 71 16.84 -13.03 -0.24
C THR A 71 18.17 -12.73 -0.92
N VAL A 72 18.46 -13.39 -2.03
CA VAL A 72 19.72 -13.21 -2.79
C VAL A 72 19.75 -11.81 -3.40
N ASP A 73 18.66 -11.41 -4.05
CA ASP A 73 18.55 -10.08 -4.66
C ASP A 73 18.65 -8.98 -3.60
N GLY A 74 18.03 -9.19 -2.42
CA GLY A 74 18.10 -8.26 -1.30
C GLY A 74 19.54 -8.07 -0.77
N VAL A 75 20.27 -9.15 -0.57
CA VAL A 75 21.68 -9.09 -0.13
C VAL A 75 22.54 -8.39 -1.17
N TYR A 76 22.44 -8.81 -2.44
CA TYR A 76 23.19 -8.23 -3.55
C TYR A 76 22.94 -6.71 -3.68
N ARG A 77 21.68 -6.28 -3.72
CA ARG A 77 21.30 -4.86 -3.81
C ARG A 77 21.78 -4.06 -2.61
N THR A 78 21.78 -4.66 -1.41
CA THR A 78 22.31 -4.01 -0.19
C THR A 78 23.80 -3.75 -0.34
N ILE A 79 24.60 -4.75 -0.77
CA ILE A 79 26.05 -4.63 -0.96
C ILE A 79 26.35 -3.55 -2.00
N ILE A 80 25.74 -3.61 -3.18
CA ILE A 80 25.94 -2.60 -4.23
C ILE A 80 25.52 -1.21 -3.72
N GLY A 81 24.41 -1.12 -3.00
CA GLY A 81 23.94 0.13 -2.39
C GLY A 81 24.95 0.72 -1.41
N ILE A 82 25.61 -0.11 -0.58
CA ILE A 82 26.68 0.33 0.34
C ILE A 82 27.86 0.93 -0.46
N PHE A 83 28.38 0.21 -1.45
CA PHE A 83 29.51 0.71 -2.25
C PHE A 83 29.16 2.03 -2.96
N LYS A 84 27.96 2.13 -3.52
CA LYS A 84 27.48 3.37 -4.16
C LYS A 84 27.31 4.50 -3.15
N ALA A 85 26.75 4.23 -1.96
CA ALA A 85 26.62 5.22 -0.89
C ALA A 85 27.97 5.74 -0.41
N LEU A 86 29.00 4.88 -0.36
CA LEU A 86 30.36 5.30 -0.03
C LEU A 86 30.94 6.30 -1.03
N SER A 87 30.58 6.24 -2.31
CA SER A 87 31.05 7.17 -3.35
C SER A 87 30.28 8.50 -3.38
N ILE A 88 29.08 8.57 -2.82
CA ILE A 88 28.25 9.79 -2.83
C ILE A 88 28.75 10.79 -1.79
N ARG A 89 28.79 12.06 -2.20
CA ARG A 89 29.04 13.20 -1.31
C ARG A 89 27.71 13.87 -0.98
N ALA A 90 27.31 13.78 0.28
CA ALA A 90 26.17 14.50 0.81
C ALA A 90 26.69 15.55 1.82
N TYR A 91 26.11 16.75 1.81
CA TYR A 91 26.57 17.88 2.58
C TYR A 91 25.57 18.27 3.68
N GLN A 92 25.98 19.11 4.59
CA GLN A 92 25.09 19.69 5.59
C GLN A 92 23.91 20.42 4.91
N GLY A 93 22.69 20.08 5.30
CA GLY A 93 21.47 20.61 4.71
C GLY A 93 20.84 19.73 3.64
N ASP A 94 21.57 18.72 3.12
CA ASP A 94 21.00 17.70 2.24
C ASP A 94 20.11 16.75 3.04
N ILE A 95 19.14 16.16 2.34
CA ILE A 95 18.16 15.22 2.89
C ILE A 95 18.35 13.86 2.23
N ILE A 96 18.31 12.80 3.02
CA ILE A 96 18.28 11.42 2.55
C ILE A 96 16.92 10.84 2.94
N LEU A 97 16.22 10.22 1.99
CA LEU A 97 14.99 9.47 2.23
C LEU A 97 15.21 8.01 1.83
N SER A 98 15.19 7.09 2.81
CA SER A 98 15.03 5.66 2.50
C SER A 98 13.56 5.35 2.27
N SER A 99 13.21 4.84 1.07
CA SER A 99 11.82 4.67 0.64
C SER A 99 11.10 3.54 1.36
N SER A 100 11.85 2.63 1.97
CA SER A 100 11.33 1.51 2.75
C SER A 100 12.26 1.11 3.91
N ASP A 101 11.76 0.19 4.74
CA ASP A 101 12.50 -0.45 5.84
C ASP A 101 13.28 -1.70 5.42
N PHE A 102 13.36 -2.00 4.11
CA PHE A 102 14.18 -3.09 3.63
C PHE A 102 15.66 -2.73 3.61
N LEU A 103 16.53 -3.76 3.82
CA LEU A 103 17.99 -3.58 3.86
C LEU A 103 18.56 -2.80 2.66
N PRO A 104 18.15 -3.06 1.39
CA PRO A 104 18.67 -2.33 0.23
C PRO A 104 18.41 -0.82 0.24
N ASP A 105 17.42 -0.35 0.97
CA ASP A 105 17.09 1.07 1.10
C ASP A 105 17.66 1.68 2.37
N ALA A 106 17.45 1.01 3.51
CA ALA A 106 17.77 1.55 4.82
C ALA A 106 19.29 1.56 5.11
N ILE A 107 20.03 0.51 4.71
CA ILE A 107 21.48 0.42 5.01
C ILE A 107 22.30 1.44 4.22
N PRO A 108 22.13 1.63 2.90
CA PRO A 108 22.80 2.70 2.19
C PRO A 108 22.50 4.10 2.74
N ALA A 109 21.24 4.35 3.16
CA ALA A 109 20.85 5.60 3.79
C ALA A 109 21.58 5.80 5.13
N PHE A 110 21.66 4.77 5.95
CA PHE A 110 22.41 4.78 7.21
C PHE A 110 23.91 5.07 6.96
N ILE A 111 24.54 4.46 5.95
CA ILE A 111 25.95 4.72 5.59
C ILE A 111 26.15 6.19 5.23
N LEU A 112 25.27 6.77 4.44
CA LEU A 112 25.34 8.21 4.10
C LEU A 112 25.21 9.10 5.34
N LYS A 113 24.27 8.77 6.24
CA LYS A 113 24.09 9.46 7.53
C LYS A 113 25.31 9.31 8.42
N PHE A 114 25.91 8.13 8.48
CA PHE A 114 27.11 7.84 9.28
C PHE A 114 28.34 8.60 8.76
N LYS A 115 28.54 8.68 7.44
CA LYS A 115 29.61 9.47 6.82
C LYS A 115 29.48 10.96 7.10
N ASN A 116 28.26 11.47 7.14
CA ASN A 116 28.01 12.88 7.46
C ASN A 116 26.82 13.01 8.42
N PRO A 117 27.07 13.04 9.73
CA PRO A 117 26.00 13.16 10.74
C PRO A 117 25.13 14.42 10.63
N LYS A 118 25.60 15.46 9.90
CA LYS A 118 24.85 16.70 9.68
C LYS A 118 23.80 16.61 8.57
N VAL A 119 23.81 15.56 7.77
CA VAL A 119 22.77 15.27 6.78
C VAL A 119 21.50 14.81 7.51
N LYS A 120 20.33 15.26 7.06
CA LYS A 120 19.05 14.84 7.62
C LYS A 120 18.62 13.51 7.00
N TRP A 121 18.48 12.45 7.79
CA TRP A 121 17.97 11.16 7.32
C TRP A 121 16.49 11.00 7.70
N ILE A 122 15.63 10.86 6.69
CA ILE A 122 14.22 10.50 6.80
C ILE A 122 14.11 9.01 6.45
N ALA A 123 13.63 8.20 7.38
CA ALA A 123 13.48 6.77 7.16
C ALA A 123 12.00 6.39 7.06
N SER A 124 11.63 5.64 6.02
CA SER A 124 10.29 5.07 5.90
C SER A 124 10.21 3.72 6.59
N PHE A 125 9.17 3.52 7.41
CA PHE A 125 8.86 2.26 8.06
C PHE A 125 7.34 2.05 8.03
N TYR A 126 6.86 1.38 6.98
CA TYR A 126 5.45 1.42 6.63
C TYR A 126 4.61 0.27 7.19
N LEU A 127 5.22 -0.87 7.52
CA LEU A 127 4.49 -2.01 8.05
C LEU A 127 5.42 -2.90 8.88
N PHE A 128 5.10 -3.07 10.16
CA PHE A 128 5.81 -4.05 10.98
C PHE A 128 5.50 -5.47 10.51
N ALA A 129 6.54 -6.30 10.44
CA ALA A 129 6.35 -7.72 10.16
C ALA A 129 5.48 -8.35 11.26
N PRO A 130 4.39 -9.05 10.91
CA PRO A 130 3.53 -9.66 11.90
C PRO A 130 4.26 -10.77 12.64
N LYS A 131 4.18 -10.74 13.98
CA LYS A 131 4.78 -11.79 14.82
C LYS A 131 4.06 -13.11 14.56
N PRO A 132 4.74 -14.19 14.12
CA PRO A 132 4.06 -15.42 13.69
C PRO A 132 3.32 -16.14 14.83
N TRP A 133 3.71 -15.91 16.09
CA TRP A 133 3.05 -16.50 17.28
C TRP A 133 1.78 -15.74 17.71
N GLN A 134 1.48 -14.56 17.17
CA GLN A 134 0.27 -13.84 17.53
C GLN A 134 -0.98 -14.54 17.00
N LYS A 135 -2.08 -14.53 17.80
CA LYS A 135 -3.34 -15.22 17.48
C LYS A 135 -3.92 -14.82 16.11
N LYS A 136 -3.78 -13.55 15.70
CA LYS A 136 -4.28 -13.00 14.44
C LYS A 136 -3.22 -12.93 13.33
N SER A 137 -2.06 -13.60 13.47
CA SER A 137 -1.00 -13.57 12.46
C SER A 137 -1.43 -14.31 11.19
N PRO A 138 -1.16 -13.76 9.98
CA PRO A 138 -1.35 -14.46 8.72
C PRO A 138 -0.31 -15.57 8.49
N TYR A 139 0.73 -15.64 9.32
CA TYR A 139 1.83 -16.61 9.22
C TYR A 139 1.68 -17.74 10.25
N LYS A 140 0.71 -18.63 10.04
CA LYS A 140 0.47 -19.81 10.91
C LYS A 140 0.76 -21.12 10.18
N GLY A 141 0.88 -22.23 10.94
CA GLY A 141 1.11 -23.57 10.40
C GLY A 141 2.38 -23.62 9.54
N THR A 142 2.27 -24.11 8.34
CA THR A 142 3.40 -24.26 7.39
C THR A 142 4.10 -22.94 7.03
N LYS A 143 3.48 -21.79 7.30
CA LYS A 143 4.04 -20.45 7.02
C LYS A 143 4.76 -19.84 8.21
N TYR A 144 4.76 -20.50 9.35
CA TYR A 144 5.35 -19.96 10.59
C TYR A 144 6.81 -19.55 10.41
N LEU A 145 7.61 -20.43 9.80
CA LEU A 145 9.02 -20.16 9.56
C LEU A 145 9.24 -18.95 8.62
N LEU A 146 8.43 -18.82 7.58
CA LEU A 146 8.48 -17.67 6.67
C LEU A 146 8.19 -16.36 7.44
N GLY A 147 7.17 -16.36 8.29
CA GLY A 147 6.85 -15.22 9.13
C GLY A 147 7.95 -14.90 10.13
N LEU A 148 8.60 -15.92 10.69
CA LEU A 148 9.72 -15.75 11.63
C LEU A 148 10.93 -15.12 10.95
N VAL A 149 11.30 -15.59 9.76
CA VAL A 149 12.41 -15.02 8.96
C VAL A 149 12.09 -13.57 8.59
N TYR A 150 10.89 -13.27 8.15
CA TYR A 150 10.47 -11.90 7.84
C TYR A 150 10.58 -10.99 9.08
N TRP A 151 10.05 -11.43 10.23
CA TRP A 151 10.12 -10.65 11.47
C TRP A 151 11.57 -10.44 11.93
N LEU A 152 12.41 -11.47 11.92
CA LEU A 152 13.82 -11.38 12.32
C LEU A 152 14.63 -10.48 11.39
N SER A 153 14.38 -10.53 10.08
CA SER A 153 15.09 -9.69 9.10
C SER A 153 14.79 -8.19 9.25
N GLN A 154 13.63 -7.83 9.79
CA GLN A 154 13.24 -6.43 9.99
C GLN A 154 13.84 -5.84 11.30
N LEU A 155 14.12 -6.66 12.31
CA LEU A 155 14.58 -6.17 13.61
C LEU A 155 15.84 -5.29 13.55
N PRO A 156 16.93 -5.67 12.86
CA PRO A 156 18.12 -4.84 12.79
C PRO A 156 17.83 -3.46 12.18
N VAL A 157 17.05 -3.43 11.10
CA VAL A 157 16.67 -2.19 10.42
C VAL A 157 15.82 -1.31 11.34
N TYR A 158 14.86 -1.89 12.05
CA TYR A 158 14.06 -1.16 13.03
C TYR A 158 14.94 -0.46 14.08
N TYR A 159 15.92 -1.16 14.66
CA TYR A 159 16.80 -0.56 15.65
C TYR A 159 17.73 0.49 15.08
N ILE A 160 18.26 0.30 13.87
CA ILE A 160 19.08 1.30 13.16
C ILE A 160 18.25 2.57 12.89
N ILE A 161 17.06 2.44 12.33
CA ILE A 161 16.15 3.56 12.08
C ILE A 161 15.76 4.25 13.39
N LYS A 162 15.39 3.47 14.41
CA LYS A 162 15.01 4.01 15.71
C LYS A 162 16.12 4.83 16.35
N GLN A 163 17.37 4.42 16.21
CA GLN A 163 18.51 5.10 16.85
C GLN A 163 19.05 6.27 16.02
N PHE A 164 19.12 6.16 14.70
CA PHE A 164 19.92 7.06 13.87
C PHE A 164 19.14 7.95 12.89
N ALA A 165 17.89 7.61 12.55
CA ALA A 165 17.11 8.47 11.67
C ALA A 165 16.67 9.76 12.40
N ASP A 166 16.69 10.89 11.70
CA ASP A 166 16.23 12.18 12.25
C ASP A 166 14.70 12.28 12.22
N ILE A 167 14.09 11.82 11.14
CA ILE A 167 12.63 11.78 10.95
C ILE A 167 12.24 10.36 10.54
N VAL A 168 11.08 9.88 10.98
CA VAL A 168 10.54 8.58 10.56
C VAL A 168 9.16 8.76 9.95
N PHE A 169 8.99 8.23 8.74
CA PHE A 169 7.70 8.09 8.12
C PHE A 169 7.07 6.76 8.53
N VAL A 170 5.86 6.81 9.04
CA VAL A 170 5.03 5.65 9.36
C VAL A 170 3.71 5.74 8.60
N THR A 171 2.99 4.64 8.46
CA THR A 171 1.65 4.67 7.86
C THR A 171 0.54 4.56 8.91
N SER A 172 0.83 4.12 10.13
CA SER A 172 -0.16 3.87 11.17
C SER A 172 0.06 4.77 12.38
N GLN A 173 -1.00 5.39 12.89
CA GLN A 173 -0.95 6.21 14.12
C GLN A 173 -0.43 5.42 15.34
N PRO A 174 -0.83 4.15 15.56
CA PRO A 174 -0.28 3.33 16.63
C PRO A 174 1.24 3.12 16.58
N ASP A 175 1.85 3.20 15.39
CA ASP A 175 3.28 2.96 15.21
C ASP A 175 4.14 4.16 15.66
N ILE A 176 3.57 5.35 15.78
CA ILE A 176 4.29 6.56 16.20
C ILE A 176 5.05 6.32 17.50
N LYS A 177 4.40 5.77 18.51
CA LYS A 177 5.01 5.52 19.83
C LYS A 177 6.24 4.59 19.81
N LEU A 178 6.36 3.75 18.77
CA LEU A 178 7.46 2.79 18.65
C LEU A 178 8.78 3.45 18.26
N PHE A 179 8.70 4.65 17.64
CA PHE A 179 9.88 5.38 17.17
C PHE A 179 10.25 6.58 18.05
N ILE A 180 9.50 6.88 19.12
CA ILE A 180 9.88 7.92 20.07
C ILE A 180 11.15 7.50 20.80
N THR A 181 12.12 8.41 20.91
CA THR A 181 13.40 8.21 21.62
C THR A 181 13.73 9.44 22.46
N LYS A 182 14.81 9.42 23.21
CA LYS A 182 15.31 10.59 23.95
C LYS A 182 15.69 11.77 23.02
N HIS A 183 16.02 11.48 21.75
CA HIS A 183 16.49 12.45 20.77
C HIS A 183 15.48 12.78 19.66
N ARG A 184 14.37 12.05 19.62
CA ARG A 184 13.31 12.19 18.62
C ARG A 184 11.93 12.18 19.28
N GLY A 185 11.32 13.36 19.35
CA GLY A 185 9.95 13.53 19.83
C GLY A 185 8.91 13.12 18.79
N ILE A 186 7.64 13.23 19.16
CA ILE A 186 6.48 12.85 18.34
C ILE A 186 6.40 13.64 17.03
N GLU A 187 6.84 14.89 17.04
CA GLU A 187 6.82 15.84 15.91
C GLU A 187 7.74 15.42 14.75
N LYS A 188 8.69 14.54 15.00
CA LYS A 188 9.61 13.96 13.99
C LYS A 188 9.20 12.58 13.51
N ILE A 189 8.00 12.13 13.86
CA ILE A 189 7.43 10.87 13.39
C ILE A 189 6.16 11.20 12.64
N ILE A 190 6.25 11.16 11.30
CA ILE A 190 5.22 11.69 10.41
C ILE A 190 4.40 10.54 9.87
N PRO A 191 3.08 10.49 10.15
CA PRO A 191 2.20 9.52 9.53
C PRO A 191 1.92 9.90 8.07
N VAL A 192 2.46 9.12 7.14
CA VAL A 192 2.28 9.30 5.70
C VAL A 192 1.21 8.33 5.21
N ARG A 193 -0.01 8.81 5.01
CA ARG A 193 -1.14 7.98 4.59
C ARG A 193 -1.09 7.60 3.12
N GLY A 194 -0.43 8.38 2.30
CA GLY A 194 -0.57 8.31 0.85
C GLY A 194 -1.77 9.13 0.36
N GLY A 195 -2.11 8.97 -0.90
CA GLY A 195 -3.23 9.67 -1.52
C GLY A 195 -3.75 8.91 -2.73
N VAL A 196 -4.80 9.42 -3.32
CA VAL A 196 -5.41 8.88 -4.53
C VAL A 196 -5.60 10.01 -5.55
N ASP A 197 -5.63 9.64 -6.81
CA ASP A 197 -6.03 10.56 -7.87
C ASP A 197 -7.56 10.61 -7.94
N VAL A 198 -8.12 11.75 -7.56
CA VAL A 198 -9.58 11.94 -7.53
C VAL A 198 -10.11 12.56 -8.82
N LEU A 199 -9.22 13.06 -9.70
CA LEU A 199 -9.63 13.78 -10.91
C LEU A 199 -10.44 12.90 -11.89
N PRO A 200 -10.03 11.66 -12.21
CA PRO A 200 -10.79 10.81 -13.11
C PRO A 200 -12.21 10.49 -12.59
N ALA A 201 -12.32 10.23 -11.28
CA ALA A 201 -13.62 9.96 -10.66
C ALA A 201 -14.52 11.21 -10.67
N ARG A 202 -13.96 12.38 -10.36
CA ARG A 202 -14.70 13.64 -10.43
C ARG A 202 -15.22 13.92 -11.84
N GLN A 203 -14.38 13.77 -12.86
CA GLN A 203 -14.79 13.93 -14.26
C GLN A 203 -15.93 12.98 -14.64
N TYR A 204 -15.89 11.73 -14.15
CA TYR A 204 -16.96 10.76 -14.37
C TYR A 204 -18.28 11.19 -13.75
N PHE A 205 -18.29 11.72 -12.53
CA PHE A 205 -19.53 12.19 -11.87
C PHE A 205 -20.13 13.45 -12.53
N GLU A 206 -19.32 14.20 -13.32
CA GLU A 206 -19.76 15.38 -14.07
C GLU A 206 -20.31 15.00 -15.48
N GLN A 207 -20.21 13.72 -15.89
CA GLN A 207 -20.69 13.23 -17.20
C GLN A 207 -22.14 12.75 -17.14
N GLU A 208 -22.84 12.85 -18.28
CA GLU A 208 -24.22 12.34 -18.41
C GLU A 208 -24.28 10.80 -18.42
N GLU A 209 -23.18 10.10 -18.72
CA GLU A 209 -23.08 8.63 -18.79
C GLU A 209 -22.81 7.94 -17.44
N PHE A 210 -23.29 8.51 -16.34
CA PHE A 210 -23.19 7.91 -15.02
C PHE A 210 -23.97 6.59 -14.95
N ILE A 211 -23.33 5.50 -14.46
CA ILE A 211 -23.97 4.21 -14.27
C ILE A 211 -24.68 4.19 -12.90
N PRO A 212 -26.03 4.17 -12.87
CA PRO A 212 -26.80 4.06 -11.63
C PRO A 212 -26.47 2.77 -10.87
N PHE A 213 -26.70 2.77 -9.56
CA PHE A 213 -26.42 1.63 -8.69
C PHE A 213 -27.04 0.32 -9.21
N GLU A 214 -28.29 0.37 -9.65
CA GLU A 214 -29.06 -0.78 -10.13
C GLU A 214 -28.43 -1.41 -11.36
N ASN A 215 -27.82 -0.61 -12.22
CA ASN A 215 -27.28 -1.02 -13.52
C ASN A 215 -25.80 -1.45 -13.44
N ARG A 216 -25.17 -1.36 -12.26
CA ARG A 216 -23.79 -1.82 -12.06
C ARG A 216 -23.71 -3.33 -12.09
N SER A 217 -22.84 -3.87 -12.94
CA SER A 217 -22.74 -5.30 -13.26
C SER A 217 -22.04 -6.13 -12.17
N TYR A 218 -21.27 -5.49 -11.28
CA TYR A 218 -20.62 -6.12 -10.14
C TYR A 218 -21.22 -5.67 -8.83
N ASP A 219 -21.61 -6.62 -7.98
CA ASP A 219 -22.07 -6.32 -6.62
C ASP A 219 -20.90 -5.85 -5.74
N ALA A 220 -19.68 -6.35 -6.00
CA ALA A 220 -18.48 -5.90 -5.32
C ALA A 220 -17.26 -5.91 -6.24
N CYS A 221 -16.22 -5.19 -5.83
CA CYS A 221 -14.86 -5.40 -6.36
C CYS A 221 -13.83 -5.56 -5.23
N PHE A 222 -12.72 -6.19 -5.57
CA PHE A 222 -11.51 -6.29 -4.75
C PHE A 222 -10.31 -5.84 -5.56
N VAL A 223 -9.40 -5.08 -4.95
CA VAL A 223 -8.12 -4.70 -5.55
C VAL A 223 -7.01 -5.01 -4.57
N GLY A 224 -6.11 -5.91 -4.95
CA GLY A 224 -4.99 -6.24 -4.10
C GLY A 224 -4.12 -7.39 -4.60
N ARG A 225 -2.89 -7.44 -4.10
CA ARG A 225 -1.97 -8.54 -4.40
C ARG A 225 -2.52 -9.87 -3.85
N PHE A 226 -2.44 -10.94 -4.61
CA PHE A 226 -2.84 -12.28 -4.13
C PHE A 226 -1.82 -12.82 -3.13
N HIS A 227 -1.94 -12.32 -1.91
CA HIS A 227 -1.08 -12.63 -0.77
C HIS A 227 -1.90 -12.88 0.48
N TYR A 228 -1.40 -13.70 1.40
CA TYR A 228 -2.10 -14.07 2.63
C TYR A 228 -2.57 -12.88 3.46
N GLN A 229 -1.75 -11.82 3.52
CA GLN A 229 -2.10 -10.61 4.28
C GLN A 229 -3.32 -9.87 3.71
N LYS A 230 -3.58 -10.04 2.41
CA LYS A 230 -4.70 -9.36 1.72
C LYS A 230 -6.02 -10.10 1.81
N GLY A 231 -6.04 -11.29 2.45
CA GLY A 231 -7.25 -12.05 2.71
C GLY A 231 -7.99 -12.54 1.48
N ILE A 232 -7.25 -12.78 0.37
CA ILE A 232 -7.89 -13.21 -0.88
C ILE A 232 -8.54 -14.60 -0.77
N LEU A 233 -7.98 -15.49 0.03
CA LEU A 233 -8.58 -16.81 0.27
C LEU A 233 -9.83 -16.69 1.15
N GLU A 234 -9.77 -15.86 2.17
CA GLU A 234 -10.90 -15.50 3.02
C GLU A 234 -12.04 -14.88 2.19
N LEU A 235 -11.70 -14.05 1.19
CA LEU A 235 -12.69 -13.44 0.30
C LEU A 235 -13.50 -14.49 -0.48
N ILE A 236 -12.87 -15.53 -0.98
CA ILE A 236 -13.58 -16.61 -1.71
C ILE A 236 -14.61 -17.30 -0.78
N HIS A 237 -14.24 -17.55 0.48
CA HIS A 237 -15.16 -18.11 1.47
C HIS A 237 -16.29 -17.12 1.84
N ILE A 238 -15.97 -15.84 2.01
CA ILE A 238 -16.97 -14.78 2.23
C ILE A 238 -17.95 -14.74 1.06
N TRP A 239 -17.42 -14.76 -0.18
CA TRP A 239 -18.25 -14.69 -1.38
C TRP A 239 -19.16 -15.90 -1.53
N LYS A 240 -18.68 -17.09 -1.14
CA LYS A 240 -19.54 -18.29 -1.05
C LYS A 240 -20.75 -18.07 -0.11
N ASN A 241 -20.54 -17.39 1.03
CA ASN A 241 -21.63 -17.07 1.94
C ASN A 241 -22.62 -16.05 1.34
N VAL A 242 -22.12 -15.04 0.61
CA VAL A 242 -22.97 -14.09 -0.13
C VAL A 242 -23.83 -14.84 -1.16
N CYS A 243 -23.23 -15.72 -1.96
CA CYS A 243 -23.93 -16.46 -3.01
C CYS A 243 -24.95 -17.48 -2.49
N LYS A 244 -24.89 -17.93 -1.22
CA LYS A 244 -25.94 -18.73 -0.60
C LYS A 244 -27.27 -17.96 -0.49
N ILE A 245 -27.21 -16.64 -0.32
CA ILE A 245 -28.38 -15.77 -0.15
C ILE A 245 -28.75 -15.09 -1.47
N ARG A 246 -27.75 -14.69 -2.26
CA ARG A 246 -27.88 -14.03 -3.56
C ARG A 246 -27.09 -14.82 -4.63
N PRO A 247 -27.66 -15.90 -5.20
CA PRO A 247 -26.94 -16.85 -6.06
C PRO A 247 -26.30 -16.23 -7.32
N HIS A 248 -26.86 -15.11 -7.81
CA HIS A 248 -26.38 -14.42 -9.01
C HIS A 248 -25.43 -13.26 -8.72
N SER A 249 -25.02 -13.05 -7.46
CA SER A 249 -24.06 -11.99 -7.11
C SER A 249 -22.71 -12.22 -7.80
N ARG A 250 -22.15 -11.12 -8.33
CA ARG A 250 -20.85 -11.12 -9.04
C ARG A 250 -19.85 -10.20 -8.38
N ILE A 251 -18.58 -10.66 -8.28
CA ILE A 251 -17.46 -9.86 -7.82
C ILE A 251 -16.35 -9.81 -8.85
N ALA A 252 -15.81 -8.60 -9.08
CA ALA A 252 -14.59 -8.40 -9.86
C ALA A 252 -13.37 -8.42 -8.94
N ILE A 253 -12.37 -9.26 -9.24
CA ILE A 253 -11.14 -9.39 -8.46
C ILE A 253 -9.97 -8.93 -9.32
N ILE A 254 -9.37 -7.79 -8.94
CA ILE A 254 -8.20 -7.20 -9.59
C ILE A 254 -6.96 -7.53 -8.76
N GLY A 255 -5.99 -8.19 -9.39
CA GLY A 255 -4.69 -8.48 -8.79
C GLY A 255 -4.08 -9.77 -9.28
N ILE A 256 -2.83 -9.94 -8.93
CA ILE A 256 -2.00 -11.12 -9.17
C ILE A 256 -1.13 -11.38 -7.94
N GLY A 257 -0.52 -12.57 -7.86
CA GLY A 257 0.42 -12.84 -6.78
C GLY A 257 0.67 -14.32 -6.50
N PRO A 258 1.46 -14.62 -5.46
CA PRO A 258 1.89 -16.00 -5.18
C PRO A 258 0.77 -16.99 -4.89
N LEU A 259 -0.45 -16.50 -4.59
CA LEU A 259 -1.61 -17.35 -4.30
C LEU A 259 -2.51 -17.61 -5.52
N GLU A 260 -2.15 -17.13 -6.70
CA GLU A 260 -3.01 -17.20 -7.90
C GLU A 260 -3.54 -18.62 -8.17
N LYS A 261 -2.65 -19.61 -8.21
CA LYS A 261 -3.04 -21.01 -8.39
C LYS A 261 -4.00 -21.52 -7.29
N LYS A 262 -3.78 -21.09 -6.03
CA LYS A 262 -4.66 -21.49 -4.92
C LYS A 262 -6.03 -20.82 -5.03
N VAL A 263 -6.09 -19.56 -5.46
CA VAL A 263 -7.33 -18.82 -5.69
C VAL A 263 -8.16 -19.51 -6.77
N HIS A 264 -7.57 -19.82 -7.93
CA HIS A 264 -8.24 -20.54 -9.01
C HIS A 264 -8.82 -21.88 -8.53
N ASN A 265 -8.00 -22.70 -7.87
CA ASN A 265 -8.44 -24.02 -7.37
C ASN A 265 -9.58 -23.89 -6.36
N LEU A 266 -9.55 -22.87 -5.49
CA LEU A 266 -10.57 -22.65 -4.48
C LEU A 266 -11.91 -22.21 -5.10
N ILE A 267 -11.88 -21.35 -6.13
CA ILE A 267 -13.05 -20.92 -6.90
C ILE A 267 -13.75 -22.14 -7.54
N ILE A 268 -12.97 -23.02 -8.17
CA ILE A 268 -13.49 -24.24 -8.79
C ILE A 268 -14.09 -25.17 -7.72
N HIS A 269 -13.36 -25.41 -6.64
CA HIS A 269 -13.81 -26.30 -5.55
C HIS A 269 -15.12 -25.81 -4.90
N MET A 270 -15.34 -24.50 -4.86
CA MET A 270 -16.54 -23.91 -4.30
C MET A 270 -17.68 -23.67 -5.31
N ASN A 271 -17.49 -24.04 -6.57
CA ASN A 271 -18.45 -23.78 -7.65
C ASN A 271 -18.84 -22.30 -7.77
N LEU A 272 -17.83 -21.41 -7.83
CA LEU A 272 -18.03 -19.96 -7.88
C LEU A 272 -17.58 -19.34 -9.22
N GLN A 273 -17.35 -20.15 -10.26
CA GLN A 273 -16.83 -19.68 -11.56
C GLN A 273 -17.77 -18.66 -12.24
N ALA A 274 -19.09 -18.78 -12.04
CA ALA A 274 -20.07 -17.85 -12.56
C ALA A 274 -20.21 -16.55 -11.72
N ASN A 275 -19.64 -16.53 -10.50
CA ASN A 275 -19.81 -15.45 -9.54
C ASN A 275 -18.54 -14.59 -9.33
N ILE A 276 -17.37 -15.06 -9.82
CA ILE A 276 -16.09 -14.42 -9.57
C ILE A 276 -15.34 -14.23 -10.89
N ASP A 277 -15.08 -12.99 -11.25
CA ASP A 277 -14.26 -12.63 -12.39
C ASP A 277 -12.84 -12.28 -11.90
N LEU A 278 -11.83 -13.08 -12.27
CA LEU A 278 -10.42 -12.79 -12.04
C LEU A 278 -9.87 -11.99 -13.20
N LEU A 279 -9.65 -10.68 -13.00
CA LEU A 279 -9.30 -9.73 -14.06
C LEU A 279 -7.77 -9.53 -14.22
N GLY A 280 -6.96 -10.24 -13.42
CA GLY A 280 -5.52 -10.03 -13.43
C GLY A 280 -5.12 -8.66 -12.87
N PHE A 281 -3.95 -8.18 -13.25
CA PHE A 281 -3.47 -6.86 -12.87
C PHE A 281 -4.05 -5.79 -13.80
N LEU A 282 -4.79 -4.84 -13.23
CA LEU A 282 -5.30 -3.66 -13.93
C LEU A 282 -4.80 -2.38 -13.28
N ASN A 283 -4.55 -1.35 -14.07
CA ASN A 283 -4.16 -0.02 -13.60
C ASN A 283 -4.82 1.07 -14.46
N GLY A 284 -4.83 2.33 -13.97
CA GLY A 284 -5.39 3.46 -14.69
C GLY A 284 -6.84 3.23 -15.16
N ALA A 285 -7.13 3.55 -16.42
CA ALA A 285 -8.48 3.53 -17.00
C ALA A 285 -9.18 2.17 -16.87
N ASP A 286 -8.47 1.06 -17.12
CA ASP A 286 -9.07 -0.30 -17.04
C ASP A 286 -9.57 -0.62 -15.64
N LYS A 287 -8.81 -0.23 -14.61
CA LYS A 287 -9.22 -0.36 -13.21
C LYS A 287 -10.42 0.54 -12.89
N TYR A 288 -10.45 1.74 -13.42
CA TYR A 288 -11.55 2.68 -13.22
C TYR A 288 -12.85 2.17 -13.83
N GLU A 289 -12.79 1.51 -14.98
CA GLU A 289 -13.98 0.85 -15.57
C GLU A 289 -14.59 -0.20 -14.64
N VAL A 290 -13.75 -0.93 -13.89
CA VAL A 290 -14.27 -1.87 -12.88
C VAL A 290 -14.93 -1.11 -11.71
N PHE A 291 -14.35 -0.01 -11.25
CA PHE A 291 -14.95 0.80 -10.18
C PHE A 291 -16.31 1.37 -10.59
N LYS A 292 -16.44 1.93 -11.80
CA LYS A 292 -17.72 2.42 -12.34
C LYS A 292 -18.82 1.36 -12.32
N LYS A 293 -18.45 0.11 -12.62
CA LYS A 293 -19.36 -1.03 -12.72
C LYS A 293 -19.56 -1.79 -11.41
N SER A 294 -18.95 -1.37 -10.29
CA SER A 294 -19.04 -2.04 -8.99
C SER A 294 -19.87 -1.25 -8.01
N LYS A 295 -20.61 -1.94 -7.13
CA LYS A 295 -21.45 -1.32 -6.08
C LYS A 295 -20.65 -0.99 -4.83
N ILE A 296 -19.82 -1.93 -4.35
CA ILE A 296 -19.02 -1.79 -3.12
C ILE A 296 -17.57 -2.22 -3.34
N ILE A 297 -16.67 -1.72 -2.49
CA ILE A 297 -15.29 -2.24 -2.38
C ILE A 297 -15.15 -3.14 -1.16
N VAL A 298 -14.55 -4.31 -1.31
CA VAL A 298 -14.26 -5.22 -0.21
C VAL A 298 -12.76 -5.26 0.10
N HIS A 299 -12.42 -5.16 1.39
CA HIS A 299 -11.05 -5.15 1.87
C HIS A 299 -10.85 -6.19 2.99
N PRO A 300 -10.81 -7.48 2.66
CA PRO A 300 -10.72 -8.58 3.63
C PRO A 300 -9.29 -8.80 4.14
N ALA A 301 -8.43 -7.78 4.08
CA ALA A 301 -7.07 -7.88 4.56
C ALA A 301 -7.04 -8.28 6.03
N THR A 302 -6.21 -9.28 6.34
CA THR A 302 -5.98 -9.76 7.72
C THR A 302 -4.79 -9.08 8.36
N TYR A 303 -3.97 -8.40 7.54
CA TYR A 303 -2.85 -7.56 7.96
C TYR A 303 -2.54 -6.52 6.88
N ASP A 304 -2.67 -5.24 7.22
CA ASP A 304 -2.43 -4.13 6.29
C ASP A 304 -2.05 -2.86 7.06
N SER A 305 -1.39 -1.93 6.39
CA SER A 305 -1.00 -0.63 6.94
C SER A 305 -1.93 0.53 6.57
N GLY A 306 -2.84 0.35 5.59
CA GLY A 306 -3.70 1.46 5.19
C GLY A 306 -4.65 1.19 4.01
N GLY A 307 -4.38 0.20 3.14
CA GLY A 307 -5.30 -0.19 2.07
C GLY A 307 -5.59 0.90 1.04
N MET A 308 -4.57 1.54 0.47
CA MET A 308 -4.71 2.64 -0.50
C MET A 308 -5.65 2.33 -1.67
N ALA A 309 -5.67 1.09 -2.16
CA ALA A 309 -6.57 0.66 -3.22
C ALA A 309 -8.06 0.78 -2.83
N THR A 310 -8.36 0.69 -1.53
CA THR A 310 -9.73 0.93 -1.03
C THR A 310 -10.08 2.40 -1.15
N ALA A 311 -9.18 3.32 -0.79
CA ALA A 311 -9.41 4.75 -0.97
C ALA A 311 -9.56 5.13 -2.46
N GLU A 312 -8.82 4.47 -3.35
CA GLU A 312 -9.01 4.65 -4.80
C GLU A 312 -10.45 4.30 -5.23
N ALA A 313 -10.97 3.16 -4.77
CA ALA A 313 -12.36 2.77 -5.08
C ALA A 313 -13.39 3.70 -4.41
N MET A 314 -13.12 4.14 -3.17
CA MET A 314 -13.97 5.10 -2.45
C MET A 314 -14.05 6.46 -3.16
N ALA A 315 -13.00 6.88 -3.91
CA ALA A 315 -13.06 8.06 -4.76
C ALA A 315 -14.13 7.95 -5.87
N TRP A 316 -14.52 6.74 -6.26
CA TRP A 316 -15.60 6.44 -7.22
C TRP A 316 -16.96 6.21 -6.53
N GLY A 317 -17.09 6.60 -5.26
CA GLY A 317 -18.32 6.47 -4.50
C GLY A 317 -18.65 5.05 -4.05
N LEU A 318 -17.68 4.13 -4.02
CA LEU A 318 -17.91 2.78 -3.52
C LEU A 318 -17.76 2.77 -1.99
N PRO A 319 -18.81 2.47 -1.21
CA PRO A 319 -18.65 2.24 0.21
C PRO A 319 -17.89 0.95 0.47
N GLY A 320 -17.16 0.89 1.59
CA GLY A 320 -16.27 -0.21 1.92
C GLY A 320 -16.88 -1.26 2.86
N VAL A 321 -16.43 -2.51 2.72
CA VAL A 321 -16.57 -3.54 3.76
C VAL A 321 -15.20 -4.13 4.05
N ALA A 322 -14.78 -4.17 5.33
CA ALA A 322 -13.42 -4.59 5.72
C ALA A 322 -13.41 -5.39 7.02
N PHE A 323 -12.28 -6.07 7.28
CA PHE A 323 -11.97 -6.48 8.64
C PHE A 323 -11.53 -5.29 9.49
N ASP A 324 -11.88 -5.29 10.79
CA ASP A 324 -11.51 -4.23 11.74
C ASP A 324 -10.03 -4.37 12.15
N LEU A 325 -9.15 -3.80 11.35
CA LEU A 325 -7.73 -3.68 11.63
C LEU A 325 -7.44 -2.34 12.32
N GLU A 326 -6.52 -2.33 13.28
CA GLU A 326 -6.16 -1.11 14.02
C GLU A 326 -5.73 0.04 13.11
N ALA A 327 -4.96 -0.27 12.05
CA ALA A 327 -4.57 0.73 11.05
C ALA A 327 -5.77 1.35 10.32
N LEU A 328 -6.81 0.57 10.03
CA LEU A 328 -7.98 1.05 9.30
C LEU A 328 -8.91 1.95 10.13
N LYS A 329 -8.79 1.96 11.45
CA LYS A 329 -9.62 2.82 12.31
C LYS A 329 -9.34 4.30 12.06
N SER A 330 -8.08 4.67 11.90
CA SER A 330 -7.66 6.05 11.61
C SER A 330 -7.77 6.42 10.14
N TYR A 331 -7.64 5.46 9.24
CA TYR A 331 -7.69 5.70 7.80
C TYR A 331 -9.11 5.78 7.25
N TYR A 332 -10.01 4.98 7.79
CA TYR A 332 -11.41 4.88 7.35
C TYR A 332 -12.34 5.01 8.55
N PRO A 333 -12.41 6.19 9.21
CA PRO A 333 -13.33 6.42 10.33
C PRO A 333 -14.79 6.43 9.88
N LYS A 334 -15.07 6.66 8.60
CA LYS A 334 -16.40 6.70 7.97
C LYS A 334 -16.34 6.08 6.57
N GLY A 335 -17.50 5.84 5.94
CA GLY A 335 -17.61 5.29 4.58
C GLY A 335 -17.33 3.80 4.47
N MET A 336 -17.24 3.07 5.61
CA MET A 336 -16.86 1.67 5.63
C MET A 336 -17.49 0.92 6.80
N LEU A 337 -18.10 -0.24 6.53
CA LEU A 337 -18.49 -1.20 7.56
C LEU A 337 -17.30 -2.11 7.90
N LYS A 338 -17.09 -2.34 9.20
CA LYS A 338 -15.99 -3.15 9.72
C LYS A 338 -16.48 -4.31 10.56
N THR A 339 -15.85 -5.47 10.40
CA THR A 339 -16.13 -6.67 11.19
C THR A 339 -14.87 -7.19 11.85
N GLU A 340 -15.03 -7.95 12.93
CA GLU A 340 -13.91 -8.64 13.56
C GLU A 340 -13.17 -9.51 12.54
N CYS A 341 -11.83 -9.45 12.59
CA CYS A 341 -10.96 -10.19 11.70
C CYS A 341 -11.23 -11.70 11.77
N PHE A 342 -11.38 -12.34 10.61
CA PHE A 342 -11.77 -13.73 10.40
C PHE A 342 -13.23 -14.07 10.71
N ASN A 343 -14.08 -13.13 11.04
CA ASN A 343 -15.52 -13.37 11.07
C ASN A 343 -16.12 -13.25 9.68
N LEU A 344 -15.99 -14.33 8.89
CA LEU A 344 -16.39 -14.38 7.48
C LEU A 344 -17.91 -14.25 7.31
N GLY A 345 -18.68 -14.75 8.27
CA GLY A 345 -20.16 -14.65 8.26
C GLY A 345 -20.63 -13.20 8.42
N ALA A 346 -20.12 -12.50 9.44
CA ALA A 346 -20.46 -11.09 9.65
C ALA A 346 -19.97 -10.20 8.50
N PHE A 347 -18.82 -10.52 7.87
CA PHE A 347 -18.37 -9.82 6.68
C PHE A 347 -19.34 -9.98 5.51
N ALA A 348 -19.79 -11.21 5.23
CA ALA A 348 -20.81 -11.49 4.21
C ALA A 348 -22.13 -10.78 4.50
N ASN A 349 -22.57 -10.74 5.77
CA ASN A 349 -23.78 -10.02 6.16
C ASN A 349 -23.68 -8.51 5.93
N ASN A 350 -22.52 -7.89 6.16
CA ASN A 350 -22.31 -6.47 5.84
C ASN A 350 -22.35 -6.21 4.33
N ILE A 351 -21.84 -7.13 3.50
CA ILE A 351 -21.99 -7.05 2.04
C ILE A 351 -23.47 -7.11 1.66
N LEU A 352 -24.19 -8.11 2.15
CA LEU A 352 -25.61 -8.30 1.85
C LEU A 352 -26.44 -7.11 2.31
N TYR A 353 -26.14 -6.54 3.46
CA TYR A 353 -26.81 -5.35 3.98
C TYR A 353 -26.66 -4.17 3.00
N LEU A 354 -25.45 -3.85 2.56
CA LEU A 354 -25.22 -2.73 1.63
C LEU A 354 -25.80 -2.98 0.23
N LEU A 355 -26.00 -4.24 -0.16
CA LEU A 355 -26.63 -4.59 -1.44
C LEU A 355 -28.16 -4.59 -1.38
N SER A 356 -28.77 -4.62 -0.19
CA SER A 356 -30.23 -4.66 -0.01
C SER A 356 -30.81 -3.35 0.53
N ASP A 357 -30.02 -2.53 1.21
CA ASP A 357 -30.44 -1.24 1.77
C ASP A 357 -29.78 -0.08 0.99
N LEU A 358 -30.51 0.48 0.04
CA LEU A 358 -30.03 1.58 -0.79
C LEU A 358 -29.72 2.85 0.03
N ASN A 359 -30.46 3.13 1.09
CA ASN A 359 -30.23 4.31 1.93
C ASN A 359 -28.90 4.18 2.70
N ALA A 360 -28.63 3.01 3.28
CA ALA A 360 -27.36 2.73 3.93
C ALA A 360 -26.19 2.80 2.94
N HIS A 361 -26.39 2.25 1.73
CA HIS A 361 -25.39 2.33 0.65
C HIS A 361 -25.07 3.78 0.29
N LEU A 362 -26.09 4.61 0.00
CA LEU A 362 -25.90 6.01 -0.40
C LEU A 362 -25.25 6.84 0.72
N THR A 363 -25.65 6.64 1.97
CA THR A 363 -25.04 7.31 3.13
C THR A 363 -23.55 7.01 3.21
N LEU A 364 -23.16 5.73 3.17
CA LEU A 364 -21.76 5.34 3.24
C LEU A 364 -20.96 5.73 1.98
N SER A 365 -21.61 5.76 0.82
CA SER A 365 -20.99 6.27 -0.42
C SER A 365 -20.64 7.75 -0.29
N GLN A 366 -21.53 8.59 0.24
CA GLN A 366 -21.27 10.01 0.49
C GLN A 366 -20.15 10.22 1.52
N GLU A 367 -20.17 9.42 2.60
CA GLU A 367 -19.07 9.42 3.60
C GLU A 367 -17.74 9.03 2.99
N ALA A 368 -17.70 8.03 2.08
CA ALA A 368 -16.50 7.59 1.38
C ALA A 368 -15.93 8.71 0.50
N LEU A 369 -16.76 9.37 -0.30
CA LEU A 369 -16.36 10.52 -1.13
C LEU A 369 -15.82 11.68 -0.28
N ALA A 370 -16.51 12.04 0.81
CA ALA A 370 -16.07 13.09 1.72
C ALA A 370 -14.72 12.74 2.37
N LEU A 371 -14.57 11.52 2.85
CA LEU A 371 -13.32 11.05 3.45
C LEU A 371 -12.13 11.14 2.49
N VAL A 372 -12.31 10.70 1.24
CA VAL A 372 -11.25 10.75 0.24
C VAL A 372 -10.85 12.19 -0.08
N LYS A 373 -11.83 13.06 -0.27
CA LYS A 373 -11.59 14.50 -0.51
C LYS A 373 -10.83 15.15 0.63
N GLU A 374 -11.16 14.83 1.87
CA GLU A 374 -10.58 15.43 3.08
C GLU A 374 -9.17 14.89 3.42
N GLN A 375 -8.93 13.60 3.22
CA GLN A 375 -7.78 12.94 3.84
C GLN A 375 -6.83 12.24 2.85
N TRP A 376 -7.22 12.02 1.60
CA TRP A 376 -6.44 11.26 0.63
C TRP A 376 -5.94 12.09 -0.56
N ASN A 377 -5.81 13.40 -0.39
CA ASN A 377 -5.35 14.31 -1.43
C ASN A 377 -3.81 14.37 -1.43
N TRP A 378 -3.19 13.92 -2.53
CA TRP A 378 -1.74 13.94 -2.70
C TRP A 378 -1.12 15.34 -2.60
N GLU A 379 -1.78 16.39 -3.13
CA GLU A 379 -1.23 17.74 -3.11
C GLU A 379 -1.09 18.25 -1.66
N GLN A 380 -2.17 18.10 -0.88
CA GLN A 380 -2.19 18.52 0.53
C GLN A 380 -1.20 17.72 1.36
N GLN A 381 -1.14 16.39 1.16
CA GLN A 381 -0.21 15.51 1.86
C GLN A 381 1.24 15.89 1.55
N ALA A 382 1.60 16.03 0.28
CA ALA A 382 2.96 16.36 -0.12
C ALA A 382 3.40 17.73 0.40
N GLN A 383 2.52 18.74 0.35
CA GLN A 383 2.81 20.07 0.86
C GLN A 383 2.99 20.08 2.38
N SER A 384 2.11 19.42 3.13
CA SER A 384 2.19 19.30 4.58
C SER A 384 3.48 18.59 5.02
N ILE A 385 3.81 17.47 4.39
CA ILE A 385 5.03 16.71 4.71
C ILE A 385 6.27 17.54 4.36
N LEU A 386 6.30 18.21 3.20
CA LEU A 386 7.43 19.02 2.79
C LEU A 386 7.74 20.11 3.83
N HIS A 387 6.71 20.78 4.34
CA HIS A 387 6.87 21.81 5.39
C HIS A 387 7.48 21.24 6.68
N GLN A 388 7.17 19.99 7.02
CA GLN A 388 7.70 19.34 8.22
C GLN A 388 9.15 18.85 8.07
N ILE A 389 9.59 18.57 6.84
CA ILE A 389 10.93 18.01 6.57
C ILE A 389 11.95 19.06 6.16
N THR A 390 11.56 20.23 5.70
CA THR A 390 12.46 21.32 5.27
C THR A 390 12.74 22.31 6.35
#